data_da2f22af6062f75abc2d873a88637950
#
_entry.id   da2f22af6062f75abc2d873a88637950
#
_cell.length_a   1.000
_cell.length_b   1.000
_cell.length_c   1.000
_cell.angle_alpha   90.00
_cell.angle_beta   90.00
_cell.angle_gamma   90.00
#
_symmetry.space_group_name_H-M   'P 1'
#
loop_
_entity.id
_entity.type
_entity.pdbx_description
1 polymer ?
#
loop_
_entity_poly.entity_id
_entity_poly.type
_entity_poly.pdbx_seq_one_letter_code
_entity_poly.pdbx_strand_id
1 'polypeptide(L)'
;MQASGKVKAPIFHRALMQEFTRTGAAVFAVLLAITLTTQFIRFLGQAAKGKIDADQVFAVLGFASVRYLAILLSLTLFISVLTALTRSYRDSEMIVWFSAGASLIAWVRPVLTFAAPIVCAIAALSLFISPWASAEGEQWKQRMESRDDWALVAPGVFRESRQSNRVFFVEDVWPEEGVISNIFVHTLKDGKIGITVAQRGTIEVAENGDRFLVLHDGRRYDGPEGSARYQTVNFESYALRIEPNEVQQFLPSTKASSTWTLLASNKPADRAELWWRLSLP
;
A
#
# COMPACT_ATOMS: atom_id res chain seq x y z
N MET A 1 -22.88 -61.05 17.07
CA MET A 1 -21.67 -60.89 16.27
C MET A 1 -21.82 -59.62 15.41
N GLN A 2 -21.31 -58.49 15.91
CA GLN A 2 -21.33 -57.24 15.17
C GLN A 2 -20.03 -57.16 14.36
N ALA A 3 -20.15 -57.37 13.07
CA ALA A 3 -19.08 -57.02 12.13
C ALA A 3 -19.09 -55.48 11.98
N SER A 4 -18.29 -54.83 12.80
CA SER A 4 -17.95 -53.41 12.61
C SER A 4 -17.27 -53.27 11.25
N GLY A 5 -18.05 -53.03 10.21
CA GLY A 5 -17.57 -52.67 8.88
C GLY A 5 -16.91 -51.29 8.98
N LYS A 6 -15.61 -51.25 9.30
CA LYS A 6 -14.78 -50.04 9.13
C LYS A 6 -14.86 -49.66 7.65
N VAL A 7 -15.76 -48.72 7.31
CA VAL A 7 -15.74 -48.02 6.03
C VAL A 7 -14.26 -47.70 5.75
N LYS A 8 -13.75 -48.10 4.59
CA LYS A 8 -12.36 -47.89 4.21
C LYS A 8 -12.10 -46.39 4.18
N ALA A 9 -11.78 -45.82 5.33
CA ALA A 9 -11.52 -44.41 5.60
C ALA A 9 -10.61 -43.69 4.57
N PRO A 10 -9.63 -44.36 3.91
CA PRO A 10 -8.73 -43.67 2.98
C PRO A 10 -9.40 -43.21 1.68
N ILE A 11 -10.39 -43.90 1.14
CA ILE A 11 -11.03 -43.55 -0.14
C ILE A 11 -11.92 -42.33 0.03
N PHE A 12 -12.78 -42.32 1.06
CA PHE A 12 -13.60 -41.16 1.43
C PHE A 12 -12.77 -39.89 1.68
N HIS A 13 -11.74 -40.02 2.52
CA HIS A 13 -10.86 -38.89 2.82
C HIS A 13 -10.17 -38.34 1.57
N ARG A 14 -9.65 -39.21 0.71
CA ARG A 14 -8.96 -38.81 -0.53
C ARG A 14 -9.89 -38.14 -1.53
N ALA A 15 -11.10 -38.62 -1.69
CA ALA A 15 -12.11 -38.04 -2.58
C ALA A 15 -12.47 -36.61 -2.13
N LEU A 16 -12.75 -36.43 -0.83
CA LEU A 16 -13.03 -35.10 -0.27
C LEU A 16 -11.85 -34.13 -0.38
N MET A 17 -10.64 -34.59 -0.11
CA MET A 17 -9.45 -33.76 -0.25
C MET A 17 -9.24 -33.29 -1.69
N GLN A 18 -9.47 -34.15 -2.67
CA GLN A 18 -9.42 -33.75 -4.09
C GLN A 18 -10.49 -32.71 -4.44
N GLU A 19 -11.70 -32.90 -3.94
CA GLU A 19 -12.80 -31.95 -4.16
C GLU A 19 -12.53 -30.60 -3.51
N PHE A 20 -12.11 -30.57 -2.23
CA PHE A 20 -11.73 -29.33 -1.56
C PHE A 20 -10.59 -28.62 -2.27
N THR A 21 -9.55 -29.34 -2.67
CA THR A 21 -8.39 -28.75 -3.34
C THR A 21 -8.77 -28.19 -4.71
N ARG A 22 -9.55 -28.93 -5.50
CA ARG A 22 -9.99 -28.50 -6.82
C ARG A 22 -10.89 -27.25 -6.74
N THR A 23 -11.89 -27.29 -5.86
CA THR A 23 -12.82 -26.17 -5.62
C THR A 23 -12.06 -24.97 -5.06
N GLY A 24 -11.19 -25.22 -4.07
CA GLY A 24 -10.36 -24.16 -3.48
C GLY A 24 -9.44 -23.50 -4.49
N ALA A 25 -8.76 -24.28 -5.33
CA ALA A 25 -7.90 -23.72 -6.39
C ALA A 25 -8.69 -22.87 -7.39
N ALA A 26 -9.88 -23.32 -7.80
CA ALA A 26 -10.73 -22.57 -8.71
C ALA A 26 -11.22 -21.25 -8.08
N VAL A 27 -11.72 -21.30 -6.85
CA VAL A 27 -12.19 -20.12 -6.11
C VAL A 27 -11.04 -19.14 -5.88
N PHE A 28 -9.89 -19.65 -5.45
CA PHE A 28 -8.70 -18.80 -5.23
C PHE A 28 -8.26 -18.09 -6.51
N ALA A 29 -8.21 -18.82 -7.64
CA ALA A 29 -7.83 -18.25 -8.93
C ALA A 29 -8.78 -17.11 -9.35
N VAL A 30 -10.09 -17.30 -9.19
CA VAL A 30 -11.09 -16.26 -9.51
C VAL A 30 -10.96 -15.06 -8.60
N LEU A 31 -10.88 -15.27 -7.29
CA LEU A 31 -10.73 -14.17 -6.32
C LEU A 31 -9.42 -13.41 -6.52
N LEU A 32 -8.33 -14.13 -6.79
CA LEU A 32 -7.03 -13.53 -7.09
C LEU A 32 -7.09 -12.69 -8.37
N ALA A 33 -7.67 -13.22 -9.45
CA ALA A 33 -7.81 -12.50 -10.70
C ALA A 33 -8.61 -11.20 -10.54
N ILE A 34 -9.76 -11.25 -9.84
CA ILE A 34 -10.58 -10.07 -9.56
C ILE A 34 -9.78 -9.05 -8.75
N THR A 35 -9.09 -9.50 -7.70
CA THR A 35 -8.32 -8.62 -6.82
C THR A 35 -7.15 -7.97 -7.57
N LEU A 36 -6.37 -8.75 -8.33
CA LEU A 36 -5.24 -8.22 -9.11
C LEU A 36 -5.71 -7.21 -10.16
N THR A 37 -6.79 -7.52 -10.88
CA THR A 37 -7.36 -6.62 -11.88
C THR A 37 -7.82 -5.30 -11.24
N THR A 38 -8.52 -5.38 -10.12
CA THR A 38 -9.00 -4.19 -9.40
C THR A 38 -7.84 -3.33 -8.90
N GLN A 39 -6.82 -3.95 -8.33
CA GLN A 39 -5.64 -3.23 -7.84
C GLN A 39 -4.81 -2.65 -8.99
N PHE A 40 -4.67 -3.37 -10.09
CA PHE A 40 -3.98 -2.90 -11.28
C PHE A 40 -4.65 -1.64 -11.85
N ILE A 41 -5.99 -1.64 -12.02
CA ILE A 41 -6.74 -0.47 -12.47
C ILE A 41 -6.55 0.71 -11.51
N ARG A 42 -6.57 0.44 -10.21
CA ARG A 42 -6.38 1.46 -9.18
C ARG A 42 -4.98 2.10 -9.25
N PHE A 43 -3.93 1.31 -9.38
CA PHE A 43 -2.56 1.83 -9.47
C PHE A 43 -2.29 2.50 -10.82
N LEU A 44 -2.87 1.98 -11.90
CA LEU A 44 -2.80 2.63 -13.21
C LEU A 44 -3.47 4.03 -13.17
N GLY A 45 -4.61 4.14 -12.49
CA GLY A 45 -5.25 5.43 -12.24
C GLY A 45 -4.41 6.40 -11.38
N GLN A 46 -3.58 5.89 -10.47
CA GLN A 46 -2.62 6.72 -9.72
C GLN A 46 -1.44 7.14 -10.60
N ALA A 47 -0.96 6.25 -11.47
CA ALA A 47 0.10 6.56 -12.43
C ALA A 47 -0.37 7.61 -13.46
N ALA A 48 -1.59 7.50 -13.97
CA ALA A 48 -2.18 8.49 -14.88
C ALA A 48 -2.31 9.89 -14.24
N LYS A 49 -2.47 9.96 -12.91
CA LYS A 49 -2.47 11.21 -12.15
C LYS A 49 -1.05 11.67 -11.77
N GLY A 50 -0.02 10.99 -12.25
CA GLY A 50 1.38 11.28 -11.95
C GLY A 50 1.78 11.07 -10.49
N LYS A 51 1.01 10.28 -9.71
CA LYS A 51 1.33 9.96 -8.31
C LYS A 51 2.34 8.82 -8.16
N ILE A 52 2.49 8.01 -9.17
CA ILE A 52 3.38 6.85 -9.23
C ILE A 52 3.89 6.77 -10.68
N ASP A 53 5.17 6.49 -10.87
CA ASP A 53 5.71 6.25 -12.21
C ASP A 53 5.17 4.95 -12.80
N ALA A 54 4.98 4.92 -14.11
CA ALA A 54 4.33 3.78 -14.78
C ALA A 54 5.14 2.47 -14.66
N ASP A 55 6.47 2.54 -14.62
CA ASP A 55 7.38 1.41 -14.43
C ASP A 55 7.32 0.80 -13.02
N GLN A 56 6.87 1.57 -12.05
CA GLN A 56 6.81 1.19 -10.65
C GLN A 56 5.47 0.55 -10.24
N VAL A 57 4.45 0.65 -11.09
CA VAL A 57 3.12 0.07 -10.85
C VAL A 57 3.20 -1.41 -10.49
N PHE A 58 4.06 -2.16 -11.17
CA PHE A 58 4.22 -3.60 -10.90
C PHE A 58 4.84 -3.91 -9.54
N ALA A 59 5.81 -3.12 -9.10
CA ALA A 59 6.43 -3.29 -7.78
C ALA A 59 5.43 -2.99 -6.66
N VAL A 60 4.71 -1.88 -6.75
CA VAL A 60 3.67 -1.49 -5.78
C VAL A 60 2.53 -2.50 -5.77
N LEU A 61 2.12 -3.01 -6.94
CA LEU A 61 1.12 -4.07 -7.08
C LEU A 61 1.58 -5.36 -6.36
N GLY A 62 2.85 -5.74 -6.50
CA GLY A 62 3.43 -6.90 -5.81
C GLY A 62 3.31 -6.80 -4.31
N PHE A 63 3.79 -5.71 -3.70
CA PHE A 63 3.71 -5.50 -2.25
C PHE A 63 2.27 -5.40 -1.74
N ALA A 64 1.39 -4.71 -2.49
CA ALA A 64 -0.02 -4.61 -2.14
C ALA A 64 -0.73 -5.97 -2.19
N SER A 65 -0.40 -6.81 -3.17
CA SER A 65 -1.01 -8.13 -3.35
C SER A 65 -0.75 -9.05 -2.17
N VAL A 66 0.46 -9.04 -1.60
CA VAL A 66 0.82 -9.86 -0.43
C VAL A 66 -0.12 -9.61 0.75
N ARG A 67 -0.50 -8.36 0.98
CA ARG A 67 -1.43 -7.99 2.07
C ARG A 67 -2.83 -8.59 1.88
N TYR A 68 -3.30 -8.72 0.63
CA TYR A 68 -4.62 -9.29 0.34
C TYR A 68 -4.61 -10.82 0.36
N LEU A 69 -3.45 -11.46 0.22
CA LEU A 69 -3.34 -12.90 0.11
C LEU A 69 -3.93 -13.63 1.33
N ALA A 70 -3.68 -13.15 2.53
CA ALA A 70 -4.22 -13.73 3.76
C ALA A 70 -5.76 -13.73 3.77
N ILE A 71 -6.36 -12.60 3.39
CA ILE A 71 -7.82 -12.45 3.31
C ILE A 71 -8.40 -13.35 2.20
N LEU A 72 -7.73 -13.39 1.03
CA LEU A 72 -8.16 -14.25 -0.08
C LEU A 72 -8.12 -15.72 0.27
N LEU A 73 -7.08 -16.18 0.98
CA LEU A 73 -6.97 -17.57 1.44
C LEU A 73 -8.05 -17.91 2.46
N SER A 74 -8.32 -17.03 3.41
CA SER A 74 -9.39 -17.22 4.40
C SER A 74 -10.76 -17.35 3.72
N LEU A 75 -11.08 -16.44 2.80
CA LEU A 75 -12.32 -16.48 2.03
C LEU A 75 -12.40 -17.72 1.12
N THR A 76 -11.28 -18.09 0.50
CA THR A 76 -11.17 -19.31 -0.32
C THR A 76 -11.43 -20.55 0.51
N LEU A 77 -10.85 -20.66 1.69
CA LEU A 77 -11.07 -21.78 2.60
C LEU A 77 -12.55 -21.91 2.95
N PHE A 78 -13.16 -20.81 3.35
CA PHE A 78 -14.59 -20.80 3.69
C PHE A 78 -15.47 -21.21 2.51
N ILE A 79 -15.31 -20.57 1.35
CA ILE A 79 -16.12 -20.83 0.16
C ILE A 79 -15.91 -22.26 -0.36
N SER A 80 -14.66 -22.75 -0.38
CA SER A 80 -14.37 -24.09 -0.89
C SER A 80 -14.99 -25.19 -0.03
N VAL A 81 -14.89 -25.08 1.29
CA VAL A 81 -15.51 -26.03 2.22
C VAL A 81 -17.02 -25.97 2.11
N LEU A 82 -17.61 -24.78 2.12
CA LEU A 82 -19.05 -24.60 2.01
C LEU A 82 -19.61 -25.18 0.69
N THR A 83 -18.96 -24.85 -0.44
CA THR A 83 -19.39 -25.30 -1.76
C THR A 83 -19.30 -26.81 -1.90
N ALA A 84 -18.19 -27.41 -1.46
CA ALA A 84 -18.00 -28.86 -1.54
C ALA A 84 -19.01 -29.62 -0.65
N LEU A 85 -19.22 -29.15 0.58
CA LEU A 85 -20.23 -29.75 1.45
C LEU A 85 -21.65 -29.60 0.90
N THR A 86 -22.00 -28.41 0.41
CA THR A 86 -23.33 -28.17 -0.19
C THR A 86 -23.56 -29.06 -1.41
N ARG A 87 -22.52 -29.23 -2.25
CA ARG A 87 -22.58 -30.12 -3.40
C ARG A 87 -22.82 -31.56 -2.99
N SER A 88 -22.04 -32.11 -2.03
CA SER A 88 -22.21 -33.47 -1.52
C SER A 88 -23.60 -33.70 -0.92
N TYR A 89 -24.21 -32.67 -0.32
CA TYR A 89 -25.61 -32.74 0.14
C TYR A 89 -26.58 -32.79 -1.02
N ARG A 90 -26.45 -31.91 -1.99
CA ARG A 90 -27.34 -31.78 -3.13
C ARG A 90 -27.31 -33.02 -4.04
N ASP A 91 -26.13 -33.59 -4.24
CA ASP A 91 -25.91 -34.74 -5.09
C ASP A 91 -26.22 -36.07 -4.33
N SER A 92 -26.81 -35.97 -3.13
CA SER A 92 -27.20 -37.10 -2.27
C SER A 92 -26.07 -38.06 -1.87
N GLU A 93 -24.81 -37.66 -2.09
CA GLU A 93 -23.64 -38.45 -1.71
C GLU A 93 -23.57 -38.67 -0.20
N MET A 94 -24.01 -37.70 0.59
CA MET A 94 -24.09 -37.83 2.05
C MET A 94 -25.03 -38.95 2.52
N ILE A 95 -26.14 -39.17 1.83
CA ILE A 95 -27.09 -40.25 2.16
C ILE A 95 -26.40 -41.60 2.01
N VAL A 96 -25.61 -41.78 0.96
CA VAL A 96 -24.85 -43.03 0.72
C VAL A 96 -23.82 -43.23 1.83
N TRP A 97 -23.13 -42.20 2.26
CA TRP A 97 -22.14 -42.29 3.33
C TRP A 97 -22.79 -42.57 4.70
N PHE A 98 -23.93 -41.94 4.99
CA PHE A 98 -24.67 -42.21 6.23
C PHE A 98 -25.27 -43.64 6.28
N SER A 99 -25.79 -44.13 5.17
CA SER A 99 -26.26 -45.51 5.10
C SER A 99 -25.13 -46.54 5.24
N ALA A 100 -23.89 -46.15 4.88
CA ALA A 100 -22.68 -46.93 5.12
C ALA A 100 -22.12 -46.80 6.54
N GLY A 101 -22.84 -46.08 7.46
CA GLY A 101 -22.45 -45.92 8.86
C GLY A 101 -21.51 -44.78 9.17
N ALA A 102 -21.24 -43.84 8.23
CA ALA A 102 -20.48 -42.66 8.50
C ALA A 102 -21.32 -41.68 9.33
N SER A 103 -20.72 -41.12 10.40
CA SER A 103 -21.34 -40.05 11.20
C SER A 103 -21.02 -38.66 10.65
N LEU A 104 -21.81 -37.63 10.98
CA LEU A 104 -21.51 -36.23 10.67
C LEU A 104 -20.12 -35.79 11.18
N ILE A 105 -19.71 -36.29 12.33
CA ILE A 105 -18.41 -36.00 12.94
C ILE A 105 -17.23 -36.52 12.07
N ALA A 106 -17.48 -37.60 11.28
CA ALA A 106 -16.46 -38.12 10.38
C ALA A 106 -16.03 -37.12 9.28
N TRP A 107 -16.90 -36.14 8.96
CA TRP A 107 -16.63 -35.08 7.99
C TRP A 107 -15.70 -33.99 8.55
N VAL A 108 -15.66 -33.80 9.87
CA VAL A 108 -14.82 -32.79 10.51
C VAL A 108 -13.32 -33.06 10.25
N ARG A 109 -12.93 -34.34 10.30
CA ARG A 109 -11.50 -34.69 10.11
C ARG A 109 -10.95 -34.34 8.73
N PRO A 110 -11.57 -34.64 7.59
CA PRO A 110 -11.16 -34.19 6.27
C PRO A 110 -11.11 -32.66 6.16
N VAL A 111 -12.13 -31.96 6.69
CA VAL A 111 -12.16 -30.48 6.67
C VAL A 111 -10.99 -29.91 7.44
N LEU A 112 -10.72 -30.37 8.66
CA LEU A 112 -9.58 -29.90 9.45
C LEU A 112 -8.23 -30.23 8.79
N THR A 113 -8.10 -31.41 8.16
CA THR A 113 -6.87 -31.79 7.46
C THR A 113 -6.63 -30.89 6.25
N PHE A 114 -7.67 -30.47 5.55
CA PHE A 114 -7.58 -29.50 4.45
C PHE A 114 -7.32 -28.08 4.95
N ALA A 115 -8.01 -27.68 6.01
CA ALA A 115 -7.92 -26.34 6.58
C ALA A 115 -6.55 -26.07 7.24
N ALA A 116 -6.00 -27.03 7.96
CA ALA A 116 -4.79 -26.83 8.76
C ALA A 116 -3.61 -26.21 7.98
N PRO A 117 -3.17 -26.72 6.81
CA PRO A 117 -2.08 -26.11 6.06
C PRO A 117 -2.42 -24.70 5.57
N ILE A 118 -3.68 -24.44 5.20
CA ILE A 118 -4.13 -23.14 4.74
C ILE A 118 -4.15 -22.15 5.90
N VAL A 119 -4.67 -22.55 7.07
CA VAL A 119 -4.66 -21.73 8.30
C VAL A 119 -3.22 -21.40 8.73
N CYS A 120 -2.31 -22.36 8.67
CA CYS A 120 -0.88 -22.10 8.93
C CYS A 120 -0.29 -21.09 7.93
N ALA A 121 -0.64 -21.22 6.65
CA ALA A 121 -0.21 -20.26 5.63
C ALA A 121 -0.79 -18.87 5.87
N ILE A 122 -2.07 -18.76 6.23
CA ILE A 122 -2.72 -17.49 6.58
C ILE A 122 -2.02 -16.86 7.80
N ALA A 123 -1.76 -17.66 8.83
CA ALA A 123 -1.06 -17.18 10.03
C ALA A 123 0.35 -16.66 9.71
N ALA A 124 1.11 -17.39 8.89
CA ALA A 124 2.44 -16.97 8.46
C ALA A 124 2.37 -15.67 7.63
N LEU A 125 1.44 -15.57 6.69
CA LEU A 125 1.22 -14.37 5.89
C LEU A 125 0.80 -13.18 6.75
N SER A 126 -0.18 -13.35 7.64
CA SER A 126 -0.74 -12.28 8.45
C SER A 126 0.25 -11.77 9.51
N LEU A 127 0.97 -12.67 10.19
CA LEU A 127 1.82 -12.31 11.32
C LEU A 127 3.24 -11.87 10.93
N PHE A 128 3.77 -12.37 9.81
CA PHE A 128 5.16 -12.14 9.41
C PHE A 128 5.28 -11.43 8.07
N ILE A 129 4.65 -11.96 7.02
CA ILE A 129 4.90 -11.51 5.65
C ILE A 129 4.18 -10.19 5.37
N SER A 130 2.94 -10.05 5.82
CA SER A 130 2.15 -8.83 5.60
C SER A 130 2.75 -7.57 6.24
N PRO A 131 3.21 -7.57 7.50
CA PRO A 131 3.87 -6.40 8.09
C PRO A 131 5.20 -6.09 7.40
N TRP A 132 6.00 -7.10 7.05
CA TRP A 132 7.22 -6.90 6.29
C TRP A 132 6.96 -6.26 4.91
N ALA A 133 6.04 -6.80 4.14
CA ALA A 133 5.69 -6.27 2.82
C ALA A 133 5.12 -4.84 2.90
N SER A 134 4.38 -4.53 3.98
CA SER A 134 3.85 -3.18 4.21
C SER A 134 4.96 -2.19 4.54
N ALA A 135 5.92 -2.59 5.38
CA ALA A 135 7.07 -1.76 5.75
C ALA A 135 7.96 -1.48 4.54
N GLU A 136 8.27 -2.50 3.74
CA GLU A 136 9.06 -2.34 2.52
C GLU A 136 8.34 -1.48 1.48
N GLY A 137 7.03 -1.69 1.31
CA GLY A 137 6.21 -0.88 0.40
C GLY A 137 6.13 0.60 0.81
N GLU A 138 6.13 0.90 2.11
CA GLU A 138 6.19 2.28 2.64
C GLU A 138 7.58 2.90 2.39
N GLN A 139 8.66 2.17 2.63
CA GLN A 139 10.03 2.63 2.33
C GLN A 139 10.23 2.90 0.83
N TRP A 140 9.70 2.02 -0.02
CA TRP A 140 9.72 2.22 -1.46
C TRP A 140 9.03 3.52 -1.87
N LYS A 141 7.83 3.76 -1.34
CA LYS A 141 7.12 5.02 -1.59
C LYS A 141 7.93 6.24 -1.16
N GLN A 142 8.54 6.18 0.02
CA GLN A 142 9.38 7.28 0.53
C GLN A 142 10.59 7.55 -0.35
N ARG A 143 11.30 6.50 -0.77
CA ARG A 143 12.44 6.65 -1.69
C ARG A 143 12.05 7.28 -3.03
N MET A 144 10.82 7.04 -3.47
CA MET A 144 10.27 7.63 -4.70
C MET A 144 9.88 9.08 -4.51
N GLU A 145 9.17 9.39 -3.44
CA GLU A 145 8.81 10.76 -3.09
C GLU A 145 10.05 11.63 -2.94
N SER A 146 11.13 11.09 -2.35
CA SER A 146 12.42 11.81 -2.24
C SER A 146 13.15 11.99 -3.59
N ARG A 147 12.94 11.11 -4.58
CA ARG A 147 13.50 11.28 -5.93
C ARG A 147 12.72 12.28 -6.76
N ASP A 148 11.41 12.34 -6.59
CA ASP A 148 10.55 13.32 -7.25
C ASP A 148 10.90 14.77 -6.85
N ASP A 149 11.48 14.99 -5.67
CA ASP A 149 11.93 16.31 -5.20
C ASP A 149 13.02 16.92 -6.10
N TRP A 150 13.94 16.09 -6.62
CA TRP A 150 14.93 16.55 -7.60
C TRP A 150 14.33 16.78 -9.00
N ALA A 151 13.25 16.05 -9.33
CA ALA A 151 12.53 16.25 -10.57
C ALA A 151 11.69 17.56 -10.59
N LEU A 152 11.44 18.17 -9.42
CA LEU A 152 10.83 19.49 -9.33
C LEU A 152 11.73 20.57 -9.90
N VAL A 153 13.05 20.32 -9.99
CA VAL A 153 14.06 21.25 -10.50
C VAL A 153 14.50 20.88 -11.91
N ALA A 154 13.60 20.31 -12.74
CA ALA A 154 13.91 20.07 -14.15
C ALA A 154 14.04 21.40 -14.89
N PRO A 155 15.18 21.71 -15.53
CA PRO A 155 15.40 22.98 -16.20
C PRO A 155 14.44 23.15 -17.38
N GLY A 156 13.99 24.39 -17.59
CA GLY A 156 13.17 24.79 -18.75
C GLY A 156 11.68 24.39 -18.67
N VAL A 157 11.19 23.85 -17.54
CA VAL A 157 9.81 23.38 -17.41
C VAL A 157 9.11 24.00 -16.20
N PHE A 158 7.88 24.48 -16.37
CA PHE A 158 7.04 24.87 -15.24
C PHE A 158 6.56 23.62 -14.49
N ARG A 159 6.84 23.56 -13.20
CA ARG A 159 6.42 22.48 -12.30
C ARG A 159 5.56 23.01 -11.18
N GLU A 160 4.41 22.36 -10.97
CA GLU A 160 3.53 22.64 -9.85
C GLU A 160 3.88 21.72 -8.68
N SER A 161 4.12 22.31 -7.50
CA SER A 161 4.29 21.56 -6.25
C SER A 161 2.96 20.95 -5.82
N ARG A 162 2.94 19.63 -5.65
CA ARG A 162 1.72 18.88 -5.29
C ARG A 162 1.13 19.24 -3.92
N GLN A 163 1.93 19.80 -3.02
CA GLN A 163 1.52 20.08 -1.63
C GLN A 163 1.29 21.57 -1.31
N SER A 164 1.83 22.51 -2.09
CA SER A 164 1.89 23.90 -1.65
C SER A 164 1.28 24.94 -2.58
N ASN A 165 0.49 24.56 -3.57
CA ASN A 165 -0.13 25.50 -4.54
C ASN A 165 0.88 26.50 -5.13
N ARG A 166 2.09 26.01 -5.44
CA ARG A 166 3.22 26.77 -5.95
C ARG A 166 3.65 26.25 -7.29
N VAL A 167 3.95 27.14 -8.19
CA VAL A 167 4.52 26.80 -9.50
C VAL A 167 5.97 27.29 -9.51
N PHE A 168 6.88 26.40 -9.83
CA PHE A 168 8.31 26.68 -9.96
C PHE A 168 8.71 26.62 -11.43
N PHE A 169 9.56 27.52 -11.83
CA PHE A 169 10.30 27.47 -13.09
C PHE A 169 11.75 27.75 -12.82
N VAL A 170 12.63 26.97 -13.42
CA VAL A 170 14.07 27.08 -13.33
C VAL A 170 14.63 27.00 -14.73
N GLU A 171 15.49 27.90 -15.12
CA GLU A 171 16.08 27.91 -16.46
C GLU A 171 17.19 26.87 -16.57
N ASP A 172 18.18 26.93 -15.65
CA ASP A 172 19.31 26.02 -15.63
C ASP A 172 19.62 25.51 -14.23
N VAL A 173 20.11 24.27 -14.16
CA VAL A 173 20.55 23.61 -12.93
C VAL A 173 21.98 23.10 -13.11
N TRP A 174 22.86 23.45 -12.22
CA TRP A 174 24.26 23.01 -12.17
C TRP A 174 24.42 22.06 -10.98
N PRO A 175 24.20 20.75 -11.17
CA PRO A 175 24.15 19.79 -10.05
C PRO A 175 25.47 19.67 -9.29
N GLU A 176 26.60 19.84 -9.98
CA GLU A 176 27.95 19.75 -9.39
C GLU A 176 28.25 20.88 -8.44
N GLU A 177 27.66 22.05 -8.67
CA GLU A 177 27.86 23.26 -7.85
C GLU A 177 26.70 23.53 -6.88
N GLY A 178 25.59 22.76 -7.02
CA GLY A 178 24.35 22.96 -6.25
C GLY A 178 23.68 24.32 -6.53
N VAL A 179 23.99 24.95 -7.67
CA VAL A 179 23.50 26.27 -8.05
C VAL A 179 22.39 26.14 -9.09
N ILE A 180 21.37 26.93 -8.92
CA ILE A 180 20.23 27.06 -9.81
C ILE A 180 20.17 28.49 -10.33
N SER A 181 19.92 28.68 -11.62
CA SER A 181 19.85 30.02 -12.23
C SER A 181 18.47 30.35 -12.74
N ASN A 182 18.15 31.65 -12.72
CA ASN A 182 16.91 32.24 -13.21
C ASN A 182 15.65 31.54 -12.71
N ILE A 183 15.40 31.69 -11.43
CA ILE A 183 14.34 31.05 -10.70
C ILE A 183 13.10 31.93 -10.69
N PHE A 184 11.96 31.36 -11.07
CA PHE A 184 10.65 31.97 -10.95
C PHE A 184 9.77 31.10 -10.06
N VAL A 185 9.17 31.68 -9.02
CA VAL A 185 8.25 31.01 -8.12
C VAL A 185 6.94 31.78 -8.06
N HIS A 186 5.86 31.15 -8.47
CA HIS A 186 4.50 31.66 -8.29
C HIS A 186 3.85 30.93 -7.11
N THR A 187 3.30 31.68 -6.17
CA THR A 187 2.62 31.15 -4.98
C THR A 187 1.22 31.73 -4.89
N LEU A 188 0.22 30.91 -4.70
CA LEU A 188 -1.14 31.34 -4.39
C LEU A 188 -1.49 30.87 -2.98
N LYS A 189 -1.65 31.81 -2.05
CA LYS A 189 -2.00 31.52 -0.66
C LYS A 189 -3.00 32.52 -0.13
N ASP A 190 -4.14 32.05 0.38
CA ASP A 190 -5.18 32.87 1.01
C ASP A 190 -5.68 34.03 0.12
N GLY A 191 -5.85 33.77 -1.20
CA GLY A 191 -6.28 34.81 -2.18
C GLY A 191 -5.23 35.86 -2.46
N LYS A 192 -3.95 35.64 -2.10
CA LYS A 192 -2.82 36.49 -2.43
C LYS A 192 -1.87 35.79 -3.38
N ILE A 193 -1.47 36.52 -4.40
CA ILE A 193 -0.46 36.06 -5.35
C ILE A 193 0.91 36.59 -4.89
N GLY A 194 1.86 35.67 -4.75
CA GLY A 194 3.27 35.99 -4.53
C GLY A 194 4.08 35.53 -5.74
N ILE A 195 4.76 36.45 -6.41
CA ILE A 195 5.70 36.14 -7.48
C ILE A 195 7.09 36.46 -7.00
N THR A 196 7.99 35.48 -7.02
CA THR A 196 9.39 35.66 -6.64
C THR A 196 10.26 35.32 -7.83
N VAL A 197 11.17 36.23 -8.17
CA VAL A 197 12.17 36.09 -9.24
C VAL A 197 13.55 36.30 -8.66
N ALA A 198 14.46 35.37 -8.94
CA ALA A 198 15.85 35.49 -8.47
C ALA A 198 16.81 35.00 -9.56
N GLN A 199 17.99 35.63 -9.59
CA GLN A 199 19.03 35.30 -10.58
C GLN A 199 19.72 33.97 -10.24
N ARG A 200 19.93 33.70 -8.94
CA ARG A 200 20.57 32.48 -8.44
C ARG A 200 19.84 31.92 -7.23
N GLY A 201 19.94 30.62 -7.06
CA GLY A 201 19.50 29.94 -5.87
C GLY A 201 20.38 28.74 -5.52
N THR A 202 20.46 28.45 -4.24
CA THR A 202 21.14 27.28 -3.71
C THR A 202 20.14 26.46 -2.86
N ILE A 203 20.29 25.13 -2.86
CA ILE A 203 19.49 24.27 -2.00
C ILE A 203 20.30 24.02 -0.72
N GLU A 204 19.76 24.46 0.39
CA GLU A 204 20.34 24.24 1.72
C GLU A 204 19.45 23.30 2.52
N VAL A 205 20.08 22.41 3.28
CA VAL A 205 19.42 21.50 4.21
C VAL A 205 19.72 21.98 5.62
N ALA A 206 18.70 22.39 6.36
CA ALA A 206 18.84 22.79 7.75
C ALA A 206 19.10 21.58 8.66
N GLU A 207 19.57 21.81 9.89
CA GLU A 207 19.87 20.75 10.87
C GLU A 207 18.65 19.86 11.21
N ASN A 208 17.45 20.41 11.10
CA ASN A 208 16.20 19.67 11.28
C ASN A 208 15.78 18.86 10.03
N GLY A 209 16.60 18.88 8.96
CA GLY A 209 16.34 18.22 7.68
C GLY A 209 15.38 18.96 6.74
N ASP A 210 14.89 20.14 7.12
CA ASP A 210 14.10 20.99 6.23
C ASP A 210 14.96 21.46 5.05
N ARG A 211 14.38 21.45 3.85
CA ARG A 211 15.03 21.93 2.63
C ARG A 211 14.58 23.33 2.30
N PHE A 212 15.54 24.19 2.13
CA PHE A 212 15.34 25.59 1.74
C PHE A 212 15.96 25.85 0.38
N LEU A 213 15.20 26.51 -0.48
CA LEU A 213 15.73 27.17 -1.65
C LEU A 213 16.14 28.59 -1.23
N VAL A 214 17.41 28.81 -1.09
CA VAL A 214 17.94 30.12 -0.76
C VAL A 214 18.17 30.89 -2.08
N LEU A 215 17.35 31.89 -2.31
CA LEU A 215 17.34 32.75 -3.49
C LEU A 215 18.25 33.94 -3.25
N HIS A 216 19.10 34.25 -4.21
CA HIS A 216 20.00 35.39 -4.15
C HIS A 216 19.67 36.41 -5.25
N ASP A 217 19.82 37.68 -4.91
CA ASP A 217 19.66 38.82 -5.81
C ASP A 217 18.30 38.82 -6.54
N GLY A 218 17.22 38.95 -5.77
CA GLY A 218 15.89 38.79 -6.32
C GLY A 218 14.88 39.85 -5.92
N ARG A 219 13.69 39.69 -6.48
CA ARG A 219 12.52 40.53 -6.22
C ARG A 219 11.31 39.66 -5.95
N ARG A 220 10.51 40.12 -5.00
CA ARG A 220 9.24 39.51 -4.68
C ARG A 220 8.12 40.52 -4.84
N TYR A 221 7.03 40.09 -5.51
CA TYR A 221 5.84 40.87 -5.74
C TYR A 221 4.68 40.15 -5.01
N ASP A 222 4.08 40.82 -4.02
CA ASP A 222 2.92 40.30 -3.28
C ASP A 222 1.71 41.20 -3.52
N GLY A 223 0.56 40.62 -3.86
CA GLY A 223 -0.68 41.36 -4.08
C GLY A 223 -1.92 40.49 -4.01
N PRO A 224 -3.11 41.10 -3.80
CA PRO A 224 -4.37 40.37 -3.89
C PRO A 224 -4.63 39.89 -5.32
N GLU A 225 -5.24 38.73 -5.45
CA GLU A 225 -5.65 38.18 -6.76
C GLU A 225 -6.60 39.14 -7.47
N GLY A 226 -6.37 39.40 -8.77
CA GLY A 226 -7.18 40.31 -9.58
C GLY A 226 -7.00 41.80 -9.31
N SER A 227 -6.04 42.20 -8.46
CA SER A 227 -5.74 43.63 -8.16
C SER A 227 -4.45 44.08 -8.85
N ALA A 228 -4.44 45.34 -9.30
CA ALA A 228 -3.22 45.96 -9.82
C ALA A 228 -2.27 46.52 -8.72
N ARG A 229 -2.61 46.30 -7.45
CA ARG A 229 -1.80 46.77 -6.32
C ARG A 229 -0.84 45.68 -5.88
N TYR A 230 0.44 45.84 -6.15
CA TYR A 230 1.51 44.95 -5.71
C TYR A 230 2.48 45.66 -4.81
N GLN A 231 2.89 44.95 -3.74
CA GLN A 231 4.03 45.36 -2.93
C GLN A 231 5.27 44.69 -3.51
N THR A 232 6.32 45.45 -3.77
CA THR A 232 7.58 44.91 -4.27
C THR A 232 8.61 44.94 -3.16
N VAL A 233 9.24 43.77 -2.92
CA VAL A 233 10.32 43.59 -1.96
C VAL A 233 11.58 43.17 -2.75
N ASN A 234 12.66 43.96 -2.67
CA ASN A 234 13.97 43.57 -3.19
C ASN A 234 14.71 42.86 -2.04
N PHE A 235 15.38 41.77 -2.34
CA PHE A 235 16.16 41.02 -1.35
C PHE A 235 17.51 40.60 -1.91
N GLU A 236 18.52 40.61 -1.07
CA GLU A 236 19.84 40.05 -1.35
C GLU A 236 19.84 38.54 -1.15
N SER A 237 19.13 38.08 -0.11
CA SER A 237 18.92 36.63 0.17
C SER A 237 17.52 36.41 0.70
N TYR A 238 16.85 35.39 0.19
CA TYR A 238 15.49 34.98 0.61
C TYR A 238 15.40 33.47 0.64
N ALA A 239 15.22 32.93 1.83
CA ALA A 239 15.05 31.50 2.00
C ALA A 239 13.58 31.10 1.82
N LEU A 240 13.30 30.31 0.81
CA LEU A 240 12.00 29.74 0.55
C LEU A 240 12.02 28.27 0.97
N ARG A 241 11.23 27.91 1.95
CA ARG A 241 11.06 26.50 2.35
C ARG A 241 10.38 25.74 1.22
N ILE A 242 11.08 24.81 0.58
CA ILE A 242 10.55 24.03 -0.56
C ILE A 242 9.56 23.03 -0.03
N GLU A 243 9.95 22.30 0.99
CA GLU A 243 9.10 21.40 1.75
C GLU A 243 9.49 21.46 3.21
N PRO A 244 8.51 21.45 4.13
CA PRO A 244 8.84 21.06 5.47
C PRO A 244 9.39 19.65 5.33
N ASN A 245 10.60 19.39 5.84
CA ASN A 245 10.80 18.06 6.38
C ASN A 245 9.81 18.00 7.55
N GLU A 246 8.51 17.80 7.26
CA GLU A 246 7.82 16.94 8.14
C GLU A 246 8.67 15.67 8.12
N VAL A 247 9.66 15.62 9.01
CA VAL A 247 9.84 14.43 9.79
C VAL A 247 8.45 14.30 10.45
N GLN A 248 7.43 13.94 9.69
CA GLN A 248 6.58 12.91 10.18
C GLN A 248 7.64 11.93 10.67
N GLN A 249 7.94 11.97 11.97
CA GLN A 249 8.33 10.78 12.67
C GLN A 249 7.32 9.80 12.11
N PHE A 250 7.72 9.17 11.00
CA PHE A 250 6.97 8.10 10.40
C PHE A 250 6.98 7.04 11.47
N LEU A 251 6.08 7.23 12.42
CA LEU A 251 5.62 6.12 13.21
C LEU A 251 5.16 5.17 12.12
N PRO A 252 5.90 4.07 11.90
CA PRO A 252 5.54 3.12 10.86
C PRO A 252 4.05 2.88 11.01
N SER A 253 3.31 2.94 9.92
CA SER A 253 1.85 2.78 10.03
C SER A 253 1.62 1.53 10.87
N THR A 254 0.61 1.51 11.71
CA THR A 254 0.29 0.36 12.57
C THR A 254 0.32 -0.96 11.78
N LYS A 255 0.03 -0.88 10.46
CA LYS A 255 0.08 -2.02 9.53
C LYS A 255 1.50 -2.46 9.15
N ALA A 256 2.47 -1.54 9.14
CA ALA A 256 3.87 -1.82 8.85
C ALA A 256 4.65 -2.24 10.11
N SER A 257 4.08 -2.02 11.29
CA SER A 257 4.70 -2.39 12.56
C SER A 257 4.79 -3.91 12.71
N SER A 258 5.92 -4.40 13.26
CA SER A 258 6.09 -5.83 13.50
C SER A 258 5.08 -6.34 14.53
N THR A 259 4.69 -7.60 14.44
CA THR A 259 3.75 -8.22 15.39
C THR A 259 4.27 -8.14 16.82
N TRP A 260 5.59 -8.22 17.02
CA TRP A 260 6.23 -8.11 18.35
C TRP A 260 6.11 -6.69 18.93
N THR A 261 6.27 -5.66 18.12
CA THR A 261 6.08 -4.26 18.56
C THR A 261 4.62 -3.98 18.90
N LEU A 262 3.68 -4.57 18.17
CA LEU A 262 2.25 -4.44 18.46
C LEU A 262 1.87 -5.12 19.78
N LEU A 263 2.47 -6.29 20.10
CA LEU A 263 2.27 -6.98 21.37
C LEU A 263 2.79 -6.18 22.57
N ALA A 264 3.91 -5.47 22.39
CA ALA A 264 4.51 -4.63 23.43
C ALA A 264 3.83 -3.28 23.59
N SER A 265 3.02 -2.86 22.60
CA SER A 265 2.35 -1.55 22.58
C SER A 265 1.04 -1.59 23.35
N ASN A 266 0.78 -0.52 24.11
CA ASN A 266 -0.50 -0.34 24.83
C ASN A 266 -1.47 0.63 24.13
N LYS A 267 -1.14 1.05 22.88
CA LYS A 267 -2.00 1.95 22.10
C LYS A 267 -3.23 1.22 21.57
N PRO A 268 -4.43 1.81 21.58
CA PRO A 268 -5.65 1.14 21.14
C PRO A 268 -5.63 0.76 19.66
N ALA A 269 -5.00 1.58 18.80
CA ALA A 269 -4.85 1.30 17.38
C ALA A 269 -3.97 0.07 17.11
N ASP A 270 -2.87 -0.10 17.85
CA ASP A 270 -1.94 -1.21 17.73
C ASP A 270 -2.60 -2.52 18.19
N ARG A 271 -3.40 -2.46 19.26
CA ARG A 271 -4.18 -3.61 19.74
C ARG A 271 -5.27 -4.01 18.75
N ALA A 272 -5.96 -3.05 18.12
CA ALA A 272 -6.96 -3.33 17.10
C ALA A 272 -6.34 -4.05 15.88
N GLU A 273 -5.17 -3.60 15.41
CA GLU A 273 -4.44 -4.25 14.33
C GLU A 273 -3.97 -5.67 14.71
N LEU A 274 -3.52 -5.86 15.95
CA LEU A 274 -3.12 -7.17 16.44
C LEU A 274 -4.31 -8.14 16.45
N TRP A 275 -5.48 -7.71 16.96
CA TRP A 275 -6.70 -8.51 16.94
C TRP A 275 -7.13 -8.83 15.52
N TRP A 276 -7.03 -7.88 14.60
CA TRP A 276 -7.30 -8.10 13.19
C TRP A 276 -6.41 -9.20 12.60
N ARG A 277 -5.10 -9.17 12.85
CA ARG A 277 -4.16 -10.19 12.37
C ARG A 277 -4.43 -11.58 12.94
N LEU A 278 -4.86 -11.65 14.19
CA LEU A 278 -5.18 -12.90 14.89
C LEU A 278 -6.57 -13.45 14.51
N SER A 279 -7.47 -12.62 14.00
CA SER A 279 -8.82 -13.07 13.62
C SER A 279 -8.91 -13.66 12.22
N LEU A 280 -7.86 -13.52 11.39
CA LEU A 280 -7.83 -14.06 10.03
C LEU A 280 -7.56 -15.57 9.96
N PRO A 281 -6.63 -16.14 10.78
CA PRO A 281 -6.44 -17.59 10.85
C PRO A 281 -7.58 -18.29 11.54
#